data_4e7ddd20dc444fefb0ae08209c05790a
#
_entry.id   4e7ddd20dc444fefb0ae08209c05790a
#
_cell.length_a   1.000
_cell.length_b   1.000
_cell.length_c   1.000
_cell.angle_alpha   90.00
_cell.angle_beta   90.00
_cell.angle_gamma   90.00
#
_symmetry.space_group_name_H-M   'P 1'
#
loop_
_entity.id
_entity.type
_entity.pdbx_description
1 polymer ?
#
loop_
_entity_poly.entity_id
_entity_poly.type
_entity_poly.pdbx_seq_one_letter_code
_entity_poly.pdbx_strand_id
1 'polypeptide(L)'
;MPTFYIEQFGCRATQADGAALEVQLLERGYKPAAKTAADIVVVNTCTVTAAADSQARDAIRKISALNHTARVIVTGCYAQRAPEEVAQLPGVAWVVGNSHKPELPTIIENLSIASAPKDFVPVLSLKLHSSPLPQASAQILTGDVEHKPLLSAPVFNAEGNHTRPTLKIQDGCDSRCAYCVIPQVRGKSRSLPNETVLQQINQLCDSGVKEIVLSGINIGTYGRDLSPRVTFSTLLRRILNETPLERLRVSSIEPMDVTTDLIEFFAANDRMAPHFHMPLQSGADRILAAMHRWYRAEHYARRAHLIREHLPHAAIGADVIAGFPGETGEHHSTTLAFIESLPLTYLHVFSFSKRPGTQAAALANEVPAGVIKSRARELRARGEKKSAAFRNEQIGTELRVLTLRSAKEDAREEQATADEIFPDRESAHTRALSSNYLRVRLRGRWPANQWLNVRVTAVEGNDLIAEPAESINNSELTISAFA
;
A
#
# COMPACT_ATOMS: atom_id res chain seq x y z
N MET A 1 25.48 -12.46 15.16
CA MET A 1 24.25 -11.65 15.32
C MET A 1 23.18 -12.30 14.49
N PRO A 2 21.98 -12.52 15.01
CA PRO A 2 20.92 -13.17 14.26
C PRO A 2 20.48 -12.31 13.08
N THR A 3 20.07 -12.96 12.01
CA THR A 3 19.67 -12.34 10.77
C THR A 3 18.17 -12.48 10.56
N PHE A 4 17.56 -11.52 9.84
CA PHE A 4 16.13 -11.53 9.57
C PHE A 4 15.80 -11.19 8.12
N TYR A 5 14.61 -11.63 7.71
CA TYR A 5 13.97 -11.25 6.46
C TYR A 5 12.47 -10.99 6.69
N ILE A 6 11.92 -9.95 6.09
CA ILE A 6 10.46 -9.66 6.15
C ILE A 6 9.86 -9.82 4.77
N GLU A 7 9.01 -10.83 4.58
CA GLU A 7 8.17 -10.99 3.40
C GLU A 7 6.87 -10.24 3.61
N GLN A 8 6.52 -9.32 2.71
CA GLN A 8 5.38 -8.44 2.89
C GLN A 8 4.29 -8.67 1.85
N PHE A 9 3.05 -8.82 2.30
CA PHE A 9 1.87 -8.97 1.47
C PHE A 9 0.84 -7.89 1.78
N GLY A 10 0.12 -7.44 0.72
CA GLY A 10 -1.11 -6.69 0.85
C GLY A 10 -0.98 -5.18 0.75
N CYS A 11 -1.84 -4.48 1.50
CA CYS A 11 -2.05 -3.05 1.36
C CYS A 11 -0.92 -2.21 1.99
N ARG A 12 -0.93 -0.90 1.73
CA ARG A 12 0.04 0.06 2.27
C ARG A 12 0.11 0.06 3.80
N ALA A 13 -1.03 -0.19 4.48
CA ALA A 13 -1.04 -0.28 5.94
C ALA A 13 -0.23 -1.50 6.44
N THR A 14 -0.32 -2.64 5.77
CA THR A 14 0.50 -3.83 6.10
C THR A 14 1.99 -3.56 5.82
N GLN A 15 2.29 -2.88 4.72
CA GLN A 15 3.67 -2.48 4.40
C GLN A 15 4.25 -1.54 5.47
N ALA A 16 3.47 -0.56 5.95
CA ALA A 16 3.90 0.33 7.02
C ALA A 16 4.13 -0.39 8.35
N ASP A 17 3.31 -1.40 8.66
CA ASP A 17 3.54 -2.26 9.83
C ASP A 17 4.88 -3.01 9.71
N GLY A 18 5.18 -3.54 8.52
CA GLY A 18 6.42 -4.27 8.26
C GLY A 18 7.65 -3.37 8.31
N ALA A 19 7.56 -2.16 7.77
CA ALA A 19 8.64 -1.18 7.86
C ALA A 19 8.92 -0.76 9.32
N ALA A 20 7.88 -0.56 10.14
CA ALA A 20 8.04 -0.29 11.55
C ALA A 20 8.72 -1.45 12.30
N LEU A 21 8.37 -2.68 11.95
CA LEU A 21 9.00 -3.87 12.51
C LEU A 21 10.47 -3.98 12.10
N GLU A 22 10.79 -3.69 10.83
CA GLU A 22 12.16 -3.68 10.33
C GLU A 22 13.05 -2.70 11.11
N VAL A 23 12.58 -1.46 11.27
CA VAL A 23 13.31 -0.44 12.08
C VAL A 23 13.56 -0.94 13.50
N GLN A 24 12.54 -1.49 14.16
CA GLN A 24 12.67 -1.99 15.52
C GLN A 24 13.63 -3.19 15.65
N LEU A 25 13.74 -4.06 14.64
CA LEU A 25 14.69 -5.16 14.61
C LEU A 25 16.13 -4.65 14.40
N LEU A 26 16.33 -3.67 13.50
CA LEU A 26 17.62 -3.03 13.28
C LEU A 26 18.13 -2.34 14.54
N GLU A 27 17.27 -1.61 15.26
CA GLU A 27 17.61 -0.97 16.54
C GLU A 27 18.04 -1.97 17.63
N ARG A 28 17.54 -3.22 17.55
CA ARG A 28 17.93 -4.33 18.44
C ARG A 28 19.15 -5.11 17.96
N GLY A 29 19.81 -4.63 16.89
CA GLY A 29 21.04 -5.21 16.37
C GLY A 29 20.88 -6.45 15.50
N TYR A 30 19.65 -6.76 15.05
CA TYR A 30 19.43 -7.78 14.01
C TYR A 30 19.93 -7.25 12.66
N LYS A 31 20.41 -8.14 11.79
CA LYS A 31 20.87 -7.77 10.45
C LYS A 31 19.93 -8.30 9.36
N PRO A 32 19.61 -7.51 8.34
CA PRO A 32 18.84 -8.01 7.21
C PRO A 32 19.65 -9.04 6.42
N ALA A 33 18.97 -10.06 5.90
CA ALA A 33 19.57 -11.10 5.08
C ALA A 33 18.62 -11.54 3.97
N ALA A 34 19.11 -12.29 2.98
CA ALA A 34 18.24 -12.90 1.99
C ALA A 34 17.35 -13.96 2.64
N LYS A 35 16.13 -14.15 2.13
CA LYS A 35 15.17 -15.13 2.67
C LYS A 35 15.68 -16.58 2.72
N THR A 36 16.65 -16.91 1.89
CA THR A 36 17.31 -18.22 1.86
C THR A 36 18.38 -18.41 2.92
N ALA A 37 18.81 -17.34 3.59
CA ALA A 37 19.92 -17.34 4.56
C ALA A 37 19.55 -16.71 5.91
N ALA A 38 18.36 -16.14 6.04
CA ALA A 38 17.91 -15.51 7.28
C ALA A 38 17.60 -16.55 8.36
N ASP A 39 18.01 -16.29 9.60
CA ASP A 39 17.69 -17.13 10.77
C ASP A 39 16.20 -17.01 11.12
N ILE A 40 15.61 -15.83 10.90
CA ILE A 40 14.23 -15.51 11.20
C ILE A 40 13.57 -14.94 9.94
N VAL A 41 12.45 -15.54 9.54
CA VAL A 41 11.64 -15.04 8.45
C VAL A 41 10.27 -14.62 8.95
N VAL A 42 9.97 -13.33 8.90
CA VAL A 42 8.66 -12.78 9.26
C VAL A 42 7.81 -12.65 8.01
N VAL A 43 6.68 -13.32 7.96
CA VAL A 43 5.69 -13.20 6.87
C VAL A 43 4.54 -12.31 7.33
N ASN A 44 4.53 -11.06 6.87
CA ASN A 44 3.50 -10.09 7.22
C ASN A 44 2.36 -10.13 6.20
N THR A 45 1.20 -10.64 6.62
CA THR A 45 0.13 -11.12 5.75
C THR A 45 -1.06 -10.15 5.62
N CYS A 46 -1.75 -10.26 4.48
CA CYS A 46 -3.04 -9.63 4.21
C CYS A 46 -4.15 -10.69 4.10
N THR A 47 -5.42 -10.30 4.31
CA THR A 47 -6.59 -11.18 4.17
C THR A 47 -7.81 -10.46 3.57
N VAL A 48 -7.58 -9.35 2.86
CA VAL A 48 -8.69 -8.60 2.23
C VAL A 48 -9.38 -9.43 1.15
N THR A 49 -8.64 -10.30 0.46
CA THR A 49 -9.17 -11.21 -0.56
C THR A 49 -8.68 -12.64 -0.34
N ALA A 50 -9.42 -13.64 -0.89
CA ALA A 50 -8.98 -15.05 -0.88
C ALA A 50 -7.68 -15.25 -1.67
N ALA A 51 -7.45 -14.46 -2.70
CA ALA A 51 -6.21 -14.48 -3.46
C ALA A 51 -5.00 -14.06 -2.60
N ALA A 52 -5.17 -13.06 -1.73
CA ALA A 52 -4.13 -12.64 -0.80
C ALA A 52 -3.78 -13.75 0.21
N ASP A 53 -4.80 -14.45 0.75
CA ASP A 53 -4.57 -15.61 1.62
C ASP A 53 -3.80 -16.74 0.89
N SER A 54 -4.18 -17.03 -0.37
CA SER A 54 -3.50 -18.03 -1.19
C SER A 54 -2.03 -17.67 -1.43
N GLN A 55 -1.77 -16.43 -1.84
CA GLN A 55 -0.41 -15.95 -2.04
C GLN A 55 0.45 -16.05 -0.78
N ALA A 56 -0.13 -15.71 0.38
CA ALA A 56 0.57 -15.85 1.66
C ALA A 56 0.90 -17.32 1.97
N ARG A 57 -0.05 -18.25 1.79
CA ARG A 57 0.19 -19.70 1.98
C ARG A 57 1.28 -20.23 1.06
N ASP A 58 1.24 -19.85 -0.22
CA ASP A 58 2.21 -20.30 -1.21
C ASP A 58 3.62 -19.78 -0.90
N ALA A 59 3.72 -18.53 -0.45
CA ALA A 59 4.99 -17.97 -0.02
C ALA A 59 5.55 -18.64 1.24
N ILE A 60 4.71 -18.93 2.25
CA ILE A 60 5.12 -19.66 3.45
C ILE A 60 5.67 -21.03 3.09
N ARG A 61 4.96 -21.80 2.24
CA ARG A 61 5.43 -23.10 1.76
C ARG A 61 6.76 -22.98 1.02
N LYS A 62 6.90 -21.98 0.14
CA LYS A 62 8.13 -21.74 -0.61
C LYS A 62 9.29 -21.36 0.30
N ILE A 63 9.09 -20.52 1.30
CA ILE A 63 10.08 -20.13 2.27
C ILE A 63 10.55 -21.36 3.08
N SER A 64 9.60 -22.15 3.60
CA SER A 64 9.91 -23.39 4.34
C SER A 64 10.69 -24.40 3.50
N ALA A 65 10.41 -24.49 2.21
CA ALA A 65 11.15 -25.38 1.28
C ALA A 65 12.55 -24.86 0.92
N LEU A 66 12.76 -23.53 0.89
CA LEU A 66 14.05 -22.93 0.51
C LEU A 66 15.01 -22.76 1.71
N ASN A 67 14.45 -22.59 2.91
CA ASN A 67 15.24 -22.36 4.13
C ASN A 67 14.66 -23.17 5.28
N HIS A 68 15.10 -24.42 5.41
CA HIS A 68 14.63 -25.36 6.43
C HIS A 68 15.09 -25.01 7.85
N THR A 69 16.08 -24.15 7.99
CA THR A 69 16.64 -23.73 9.29
C THR A 69 16.00 -22.45 9.82
N ALA A 70 15.32 -21.69 8.94
CA ALA A 70 14.64 -20.46 9.34
C ALA A 70 13.48 -20.73 10.30
N ARG A 71 13.36 -19.87 11.31
CA ARG A 71 12.14 -19.78 12.12
C ARG A 71 11.14 -18.88 11.41
N VAL A 72 10.08 -19.48 10.88
CA VAL A 72 9.03 -18.72 10.19
C VAL A 72 8.00 -18.22 11.21
N ILE A 73 7.86 -16.91 11.29
CA ILE A 73 6.88 -16.20 12.10
C ILE A 73 5.87 -15.55 11.17
N VAL A 74 4.61 -15.91 11.32
CA VAL A 74 3.54 -15.34 10.48
C VAL A 74 2.75 -14.30 11.28
N THR A 75 2.62 -13.10 10.75
CA THR A 75 1.87 -12.00 11.37
C THR A 75 0.93 -11.33 10.36
N GLY A 76 0.15 -10.36 10.81
CA GLY A 76 -0.73 -9.58 9.95
C GLY A 76 -2.20 -10.00 9.99
N CYS A 77 -2.96 -9.52 9.00
CA CYS A 77 -4.42 -9.68 9.00
C CYS A 77 -4.87 -11.14 8.83
N TYR A 78 -4.12 -11.97 8.08
CA TYR A 78 -4.45 -13.39 7.93
C TYR A 78 -4.13 -14.15 9.21
N ALA A 79 -2.99 -13.90 9.84
CA ALA A 79 -2.64 -14.47 11.14
C ALA A 79 -3.65 -14.11 12.24
N GLN A 80 -4.23 -12.92 12.19
CA GLN A 80 -5.28 -12.49 13.11
C GLN A 80 -6.63 -13.18 12.83
N ARG A 81 -6.99 -13.36 11.55
CA ARG A 81 -8.29 -13.90 11.14
C ARG A 81 -8.40 -15.42 11.29
N ALA A 82 -7.36 -16.14 10.95
CA ALA A 82 -7.35 -17.60 10.86
C ALA A 82 -6.02 -18.19 11.39
N PRO A 83 -5.73 -17.96 12.68
CA PRO A 83 -4.45 -18.35 13.25
C PRO A 83 -4.20 -19.86 13.20
N GLU A 84 -5.25 -20.68 13.41
CA GLU A 84 -5.15 -22.16 13.39
C GLU A 84 -4.84 -22.67 11.97
N GLU A 85 -5.43 -22.06 10.93
CA GLU A 85 -5.13 -22.41 9.54
C GLU A 85 -3.68 -22.11 9.20
N VAL A 86 -3.17 -20.96 9.67
CA VAL A 86 -1.78 -20.54 9.45
C VAL A 86 -0.80 -21.42 10.24
N ALA A 87 -1.15 -21.81 11.46
CA ALA A 87 -0.31 -22.66 12.32
C ALA A 87 -0.06 -24.05 11.74
N GLN A 88 -0.97 -24.54 10.88
CA GLN A 88 -0.83 -25.84 10.21
C GLN A 88 0.07 -25.82 8.99
N LEU A 89 0.54 -24.63 8.57
CA LEU A 89 1.42 -24.53 7.41
C LEU A 89 2.85 -25.01 7.75
N PRO A 90 3.53 -25.68 6.81
CA PRO A 90 4.86 -26.24 7.06
C PRO A 90 5.87 -25.14 7.42
N GLY A 91 6.71 -25.43 8.42
CA GLY A 91 7.80 -24.54 8.86
C GLY A 91 7.36 -23.34 9.71
N VAL A 92 6.06 -23.12 9.92
CA VAL A 92 5.58 -22.06 10.81
C VAL A 92 5.88 -22.42 12.25
N ALA A 93 6.66 -21.59 12.90
CA ALA A 93 6.99 -21.73 14.32
C ALA A 93 6.07 -20.88 15.21
N TRP A 94 5.66 -19.71 14.71
CA TRP A 94 4.82 -18.77 15.46
C TRP A 94 3.80 -18.09 14.56
N VAL A 95 2.59 -17.92 15.12
CA VAL A 95 1.52 -17.12 14.54
C VAL A 95 1.22 -15.97 15.50
N VAL A 96 1.52 -14.75 15.07
CA VAL A 96 1.35 -13.54 15.89
C VAL A 96 0.34 -12.63 15.22
N GLY A 97 -0.86 -12.57 15.77
CA GLY A 97 -1.93 -11.69 15.24
C GLY A 97 -1.60 -10.21 15.38
N ASN A 98 -2.39 -9.36 14.71
CA ASN A 98 -2.26 -7.90 14.85
C ASN A 98 -2.40 -7.40 16.29
N SER A 99 -3.12 -8.16 17.14
CA SER A 99 -3.25 -7.90 18.58
C SER A 99 -1.91 -7.91 19.33
N HIS A 100 -0.94 -8.72 18.90
CA HIS A 100 0.38 -8.87 19.53
C HIS A 100 1.53 -8.40 18.62
N LYS A 101 1.22 -7.85 17.45
CA LYS A 101 2.23 -7.37 16.52
C LYS A 101 3.20 -6.31 17.11
N PRO A 102 2.79 -5.37 17.98
CA PRO A 102 3.71 -4.45 18.64
C PRO A 102 4.75 -5.15 19.53
N GLU A 103 4.44 -6.32 20.03
CA GLU A 103 5.29 -7.12 20.91
C GLU A 103 6.25 -8.05 20.13
N LEU A 104 6.08 -8.14 18.79
CA LEU A 104 6.81 -9.09 17.95
C LEU A 104 8.34 -8.98 18.06
N PRO A 105 8.98 -7.80 18.13
CA PRO A 105 10.43 -7.70 18.33
C PRO A 105 10.89 -8.36 19.63
N THR A 106 10.17 -8.17 20.73
CA THR A 106 10.46 -8.80 22.03
C THR A 106 10.22 -10.31 22.00
N ILE A 107 9.19 -10.76 21.28
CA ILE A 107 8.97 -12.20 21.05
C ILE A 107 10.16 -12.80 20.31
N ILE A 108 10.66 -12.14 19.28
CA ILE A 108 11.82 -12.56 18.49
C ILE A 108 13.10 -12.63 19.36
N GLU A 109 13.34 -11.67 20.23
CA GLU A 109 14.47 -11.68 21.17
C GLU A 109 14.42 -12.89 22.10
N ASN A 110 13.27 -13.14 22.70
CA ASN A 110 13.08 -14.28 23.62
C ASN A 110 13.29 -15.63 22.91
N LEU A 111 12.93 -15.73 21.64
CA LEU A 111 13.18 -16.92 20.82
C LEU A 111 14.68 -17.13 20.57
N SER A 112 15.43 -16.06 20.38
CA SER A 112 16.88 -16.12 20.13
C SER A 112 17.64 -16.55 21.38
N ILE A 113 17.21 -16.14 22.56
CA ILE A 113 17.80 -16.50 23.86
C ILE A 113 17.50 -17.97 24.22
N ALA A 114 16.29 -18.46 23.92
CA ALA A 114 15.92 -19.85 24.22
C ALA A 114 16.64 -20.90 23.35
N SER A 115 17.35 -20.47 22.31
CA SER A 115 18.03 -21.36 21.35
C SER A 115 19.51 -21.62 21.70
N ALA A 116 20.07 -21.01 22.73
CA ALA A 116 21.39 -21.40 23.21
C ALA A 116 21.25 -22.79 23.85
N PRO A 117 21.93 -23.83 23.33
CA PRO A 117 21.85 -25.16 23.91
C PRO A 117 22.41 -25.06 25.33
N LYS A 118 21.56 -25.29 26.34
CA LYS A 118 21.98 -25.24 27.76
C LYS A 118 22.72 -26.50 28.20
N ASP A 119 22.70 -27.58 27.40
CA ASP A 119 23.36 -28.81 27.74
C ASP A 119 23.99 -29.49 26.52
N PHE A 120 25.27 -29.79 26.62
CA PHE A 120 26.02 -30.63 25.71
C PHE A 120 25.56 -32.08 25.91
N VAL A 121 24.75 -32.64 25.01
CA VAL A 121 24.39 -34.05 25.05
C VAL A 121 25.47 -34.84 24.34
N PRO A 122 26.22 -35.74 25.03
CA PRO A 122 27.26 -36.55 24.42
C PRO A 122 26.66 -37.41 23.29
N VAL A 123 27.29 -37.43 22.12
CA VAL A 123 26.88 -38.16 20.92
C VAL A 123 26.60 -39.66 21.17
N LEU A 124 27.16 -40.25 22.21
CA LEU A 124 26.99 -41.65 22.60
C LEU A 124 25.58 -41.99 23.12
N SER A 125 24.71 -41.01 23.37
CA SER A 125 23.35 -41.24 23.90
C SER A 125 22.26 -41.21 22.83
N LEU A 126 22.58 -40.97 21.56
CA LEU A 126 21.60 -40.91 20.47
C LEU A 126 21.31 -42.33 19.96
N LYS A 127 20.29 -42.98 20.50
CA LYS A 127 19.66 -44.11 19.83
C LYS A 127 18.94 -43.56 18.59
N LEU A 128 19.40 -43.95 17.38
CA LEU A 128 18.75 -43.69 16.12
C LEU A 128 17.36 -44.34 16.11
N HIS A 129 16.35 -43.61 16.53
CA HIS A 129 14.97 -43.92 16.23
C HIS A 129 14.57 -43.09 15.00
N SER A 130 14.32 -43.77 13.90
CA SER A 130 13.84 -43.21 12.63
C SER A 130 12.34 -42.81 12.68
N SER A 131 11.89 -42.26 13.79
CA SER A 131 10.57 -41.64 13.88
C SER A 131 10.70 -40.16 13.49
N PRO A 132 9.85 -39.63 12.61
CA PRO A 132 9.83 -38.20 12.35
C PRO A 132 9.66 -37.49 13.70
N LEU A 133 10.55 -36.55 14.02
CA LEU A 133 10.38 -35.67 15.19
C LEU A 133 8.96 -35.08 15.12
N PRO A 134 8.19 -35.12 16.22
CA PRO A 134 6.90 -34.46 16.24
C PRO A 134 7.16 -33.00 15.86
N GLN A 135 6.53 -32.52 14.79
CA GLN A 135 6.53 -31.10 14.44
C GLN A 135 5.99 -30.38 15.67
N ALA A 136 6.85 -29.60 16.33
CA ALA A 136 6.39 -28.76 17.42
C ALA A 136 5.23 -27.92 16.88
N SER A 137 4.06 -28.02 17.48
CA SER A 137 2.91 -27.23 17.06
C SER A 137 3.24 -25.75 17.13
N ALA A 138 2.96 -25.01 16.05
CA ALA A 138 3.20 -23.58 16.02
C ALA A 138 2.52 -22.90 17.22
N GLN A 139 3.24 -21.97 17.86
CA GLN A 139 2.64 -21.20 18.97
C GLN A 139 1.78 -20.09 18.40
N ILE A 140 0.58 -19.90 18.94
CA ILE A 140 -0.39 -18.91 18.51
C ILE A 140 -0.51 -17.82 19.58
N LEU A 141 -0.27 -16.57 19.17
CA LEU A 141 -0.50 -15.37 19.98
C LEU A 141 -1.49 -14.47 19.27
N THR A 142 -2.75 -14.57 19.65
CA THR A 142 -3.85 -13.75 19.14
C THR A 142 -4.76 -13.30 20.28
N GLY A 143 -5.48 -12.22 20.09
CA GLY A 143 -6.39 -11.66 21.07
C GLY A 143 -7.14 -10.45 20.52
N ASP A 144 -7.66 -9.62 21.40
CA ASP A 144 -8.37 -8.41 21.04
C ASP A 144 -7.43 -7.37 20.38
N VAL A 145 -7.91 -6.76 19.29
CA VAL A 145 -7.20 -5.73 18.51
C VAL A 145 -7.62 -4.30 18.84
N GLU A 146 -8.65 -4.10 19.71
CA GLU A 146 -9.31 -2.80 19.87
C GLU A 146 -8.41 -1.70 20.45
N HIS A 147 -7.48 -2.02 21.37
CA HIS A 147 -6.71 -1.03 22.13
C HIS A 147 -5.20 -1.13 21.93
N LYS A 148 -4.73 -1.68 20.82
CA LYS A 148 -3.31 -1.85 20.57
C LYS A 148 -2.69 -0.58 19.97
N PRO A 149 -1.43 -0.26 20.30
CA PRO A 149 -0.75 0.90 19.72
C PRO A 149 -0.65 0.78 18.19
N LEU A 150 -0.68 1.93 17.53
CA LEU A 150 -0.52 1.99 16.09
C LEU A 150 0.98 1.87 15.74
N LEU A 151 1.32 0.82 14.99
CA LEU A 151 2.64 0.68 14.40
C LEU A 151 2.69 1.47 13.09
N SER A 152 3.65 2.35 12.95
CA SER A 152 3.89 3.10 11.72
C SER A 152 5.34 3.49 11.60
N ALA A 153 5.90 3.27 10.41
CA ALA A 153 7.11 3.89 9.94
C ALA A 153 6.94 4.28 8.46
N PRO A 154 7.72 5.22 7.96
CA PRO A 154 7.73 5.55 6.53
C PRO A 154 8.11 4.33 5.70
N VAL A 155 7.37 4.08 4.62
CA VAL A 155 7.60 2.95 3.72
C VAL A 155 8.26 3.44 2.45
N PHE A 156 9.47 2.97 2.19
CA PHE A 156 10.19 3.14 0.94
C PHE A 156 10.11 1.82 0.15
N ASN A 157 9.26 1.74 -0.87
CA ASN A 157 9.07 0.51 -1.64
C ASN A 157 10.12 0.35 -2.75
N ALA A 158 10.51 -0.89 -3.04
CA ALA A 158 11.50 -1.27 -4.05
C ALA A 158 11.17 -0.85 -5.50
N GLU A 159 9.91 -0.54 -5.80
CA GLU A 159 9.45 -0.15 -7.15
C GLU A 159 9.58 1.36 -7.44
N GLY A 160 10.60 2.04 -6.91
CA GLY A 160 10.85 3.48 -7.13
C GLY A 160 10.27 4.38 -6.03
N ASN A 161 9.86 3.83 -4.90
CA ASN A 161 9.35 4.61 -3.77
C ASN A 161 10.45 5.04 -2.77
N HIS A 162 11.73 4.85 -3.08
CA HIS A 162 12.80 5.49 -2.33
C HIS A 162 12.74 7.02 -2.38
N THR A 163 12.02 7.58 -3.36
CA THR A 163 11.80 9.02 -3.52
C THR A 163 10.48 9.51 -2.91
N ARG A 164 9.51 8.60 -2.66
CA ARG A 164 8.14 8.94 -2.25
C ARG A 164 7.63 8.00 -1.18
N PRO A 165 8.05 8.17 0.08
CA PRO A 165 7.60 7.30 1.17
C PRO A 165 6.09 7.43 1.40
N THR A 166 5.50 6.31 1.84
CA THR A 166 4.14 6.28 2.37
C THR A 166 4.20 6.34 3.90
N LEU A 167 3.49 7.28 4.47
CA LEU A 167 3.34 7.44 5.92
C LEU A 167 1.93 7.03 6.34
N LYS A 168 1.81 5.97 7.13
CA LYS A 168 0.53 5.54 7.71
C LYS A 168 0.23 6.37 8.96
N ILE A 169 -0.83 7.17 8.91
CA ILE A 169 -1.23 8.06 10.01
C ILE A 169 -2.48 7.58 10.75
N GLN A 170 -3.17 6.55 10.22
CA GLN A 170 -4.41 6.01 10.78
C GLN A 170 -4.50 4.51 10.51
N ASP A 171 -5.05 3.73 11.46
CA ASP A 171 -5.27 2.28 11.35
C ASP A 171 -6.61 1.88 11.97
N GLY A 172 -7.13 0.71 11.58
CA GLY A 172 -8.45 0.26 12.00
C GLY A 172 -9.59 1.05 11.35
N CYS A 173 -10.84 0.66 11.63
CA CYS A 173 -12.02 1.30 11.03
C CYS A 173 -13.28 1.00 11.84
N ASP A 174 -14.10 2.02 12.10
CA ASP A 174 -15.38 1.91 12.79
C ASP A 174 -16.55 1.65 11.84
N SER A 175 -16.32 1.69 10.52
CA SER A 175 -17.34 1.41 9.52
C SER A 175 -17.72 -0.07 9.52
N ARG A 176 -19.02 -0.34 9.35
CA ARG A 176 -19.59 -1.69 9.36
C ARG A 176 -19.99 -2.16 7.96
N CYS A 177 -19.12 -1.92 6.96
CA CYS A 177 -19.37 -2.39 5.60
C CYS A 177 -19.55 -3.92 5.61
N ALA A 178 -20.62 -4.41 4.98
CA ALA A 178 -21.06 -5.82 5.09
C ALA A 178 -19.99 -6.83 4.61
N TYR A 179 -19.12 -6.45 3.70
CA TYR A 179 -18.04 -7.29 3.11
C TYR A 179 -16.70 -7.18 3.81
N CYS A 180 -16.54 -6.21 4.74
CA CYS A 180 -15.21 -5.82 5.21
C CYS A 180 -14.80 -6.56 6.49
N VAL A 181 -13.63 -7.17 6.45
CA VAL A 181 -13.03 -7.89 7.57
C VAL A 181 -12.18 -7.00 8.49
N ILE A 182 -11.89 -5.77 8.07
CA ILE A 182 -10.95 -4.86 8.75
C ILE A 182 -11.29 -4.65 10.25
N PRO A 183 -12.54 -4.38 10.66
CA PRO A 183 -12.84 -4.21 12.08
C PRO A 183 -12.45 -5.42 12.93
N GLN A 184 -12.54 -6.64 12.37
CA GLN A 184 -12.21 -7.88 13.08
C GLN A 184 -10.69 -8.10 13.21
N VAL A 185 -9.91 -7.64 12.21
CA VAL A 185 -8.47 -7.95 12.15
C VAL A 185 -7.57 -6.77 12.52
N ARG A 186 -8.09 -5.53 12.50
CA ARG A 186 -7.34 -4.31 12.85
C ARG A 186 -8.00 -3.49 13.96
N GLY A 187 -9.24 -3.82 14.33
CA GLY A 187 -9.98 -3.13 15.39
C GLY A 187 -10.50 -1.76 14.98
N LYS A 188 -10.81 -0.95 16.00
CA LYS A 188 -11.34 0.40 15.86
C LYS A 188 -10.35 1.37 15.24
N SER A 189 -10.87 2.50 14.73
CA SER A 189 -10.07 3.59 14.18
C SER A 189 -9.12 4.16 15.25
N ARG A 190 -7.85 4.30 14.89
CA ARG A 190 -6.78 4.85 15.74
C ARG A 190 -5.90 5.74 14.89
N SER A 191 -5.58 6.91 15.39
CA SER A 191 -4.82 7.94 14.71
C SER A 191 -3.47 8.17 15.37
N LEU A 192 -2.43 8.46 14.59
CA LEU A 192 -1.19 9.01 15.15
C LEU A 192 -1.45 10.44 15.67
N PRO A 193 -0.87 10.83 16.80
CA PRO A 193 -0.90 12.22 17.23
C PRO A 193 -0.33 13.17 16.16
N ASN A 194 -0.92 14.35 16.01
CA ASN A 194 -0.48 15.35 15.01
C ASN A 194 1.01 15.66 15.11
N GLU A 195 1.52 15.82 16.33
CA GLU A 195 2.92 16.16 16.58
C GLU A 195 3.84 15.05 16.08
N THR A 196 3.46 13.78 16.27
CA THR A 196 4.20 12.65 15.76
C THR A 196 4.22 12.65 14.23
N VAL A 197 3.08 12.95 13.58
CA VAL A 197 3.01 13.05 12.12
C VAL A 197 3.90 14.15 11.59
N LEU A 198 3.85 15.36 12.20
CA LEU A 198 4.67 16.50 11.79
C LEU A 198 6.16 16.22 12.00
N GLN A 199 6.53 15.62 13.14
CA GLN A 199 7.91 15.23 13.40
C GLN A 199 8.45 14.25 12.34
N GLN A 200 7.69 13.20 12.01
CA GLN A 200 8.09 12.24 10.99
C GLN A 200 8.21 12.87 9.61
N ILE A 201 7.31 13.79 9.26
CA ILE A 201 7.38 14.51 7.98
C ILE A 201 8.63 15.41 7.93
N ASN A 202 8.94 16.16 9.00
CA ASN A 202 10.14 16.98 9.04
C ASN A 202 11.41 16.13 8.92
N GLN A 203 11.53 15.01 9.64
CA GLN A 203 12.66 14.08 9.52
C GLN A 203 12.83 13.56 8.08
N LEU A 204 11.73 13.27 7.38
CA LEU A 204 11.76 12.86 5.98
C LEU A 204 12.21 14.01 5.07
N CYS A 205 11.74 15.23 5.30
CA CYS A 205 12.19 16.41 4.55
C CYS A 205 13.68 16.69 4.78
N ASP A 206 14.17 16.58 6.02
CA ASP A 206 15.60 16.73 6.36
C ASP A 206 16.48 15.68 5.65
N SER A 207 15.93 14.49 5.38
CA SER A 207 16.59 13.46 4.56
C SER A 207 16.45 13.68 3.05
N GLY A 208 15.86 14.80 2.61
CA GLY A 208 15.72 15.19 1.21
C GLY A 208 14.46 14.67 0.51
N VAL A 209 13.51 14.07 1.24
CA VAL A 209 12.23 13.62 0.66
C VAL A 209 11.39 14.82 0.23
N LYS A 210 10.91 14.81 -1.01
CA LYS A 210 10.15 15.91 -1.62
C LYS A 210 8.65 15.65 -1.71
N GLU A 211 8.21 14.40 -1.81
CA GLU A 211 6.81 14.01 -1.83
C GLU A 211 6.53 12.91 -0.80
N ILE A 212 5.47 13.07 0.01
CA ILE A 212 5.00 12.06 0.96
C ILE A 212 3.57 11.69 0.60
N VAL A 213 3.25 10.38 0.74
CA VAL A 213 1.90 9.85 0.57
C VAL A 213 1.33 9.53 1.95
N LEU A 214 0.33 10.29 2.42
CA LEU A 214 -0.41 9.92 3.63
C LEU A 214 -1.31 8.71 3.35
N SER A 215 -1.30 7.75 4.25
CA SER A 215 -2.08 6.53 4.14
C SER A 215 -2.78 6.17 5.46
N GLY A 216 -3.89 5.46 5.32
CA GLY A 216 -4.67 4.91 6.42
C GLY A 216 -5.65 3.88 5.90
N ILE A 217 -6.35 3.21 6.80
CA ILE A 217 -7.45 2.31 6.47
C ILE A 217 -8.71 3.11 6.10
N ASN A 218 -8.99 4.17 6.88
CA ASN A 218 -10.06 5.14 6.62
C ASN A 218 -9.54 6.53 7.03
N ILE A 219 -8.71 7.12 6.19
CA ILE A 219 -7.97 8.33 6.51
C ILE A 219 -8.87 9.54 6.79
N GLY A 220 -10.07 9.59 6.21
CA GLY A 220 -11.04 10.66 6.46
C GLY A 220 -11.55 10.70 7.90
N THR A 221 -11.41 9.60 8.66
CA THR A 221 -11.76 9.56 10.07
C THR A 221 -10.63 9.96 11.02
N TYR A 222 -9.46 10.32 10.48
CA TYR A 222 -8.30 10.72 11.26
C TYR A 222 -8.64 11.75 12.33
N GLY A 223 -8.14 11.51 13.52
CA GLY A 223 -8.20 12.42 14.68
C GLY A 223 -9.51 12.42 15.44
N ARG A 224 -10.53 11.65 15.02
CA ARG A 224 -11.80 11.51 15.77
C ARG A 224 -11.61 10.86 17.14
N ASP A 225 -10.59 10.02 17.28
CA ASP A 225 -10.18 9.30 18.49
C ASP A 225 -9.17 10.09 19.36
N LEU A 226 -8.60 11.16 18.84
CA LEU A 226 -7.63 11.98 19.59
C LEU A 226 -8.32 12.91 20.62
N SER A 227 -7.57 13.29 21.64
CA SER A 227 -8.00 14.27 22.64
C SER A 227 -6.95 15.38 22.77
N PRO A 228 -7.27 16.63 22.37
CA PRO A 228 -8.52 17.08 21.74
C PRO A 228 -8.73 16.47 20.34
N ARG A 229 -9.99 16.39 19.91
CA ARG A 229 -10.33 15.92 18.56
C ARG A 229 -9.76 16.85 17.50
N VAL A 230 -9.26 16.26 16.42
CA VAL A 230 -8.70 16.96 15.26
C VAL A 230 -9.36 16.44 14.01
N THR A 231 -9.51 17.28 12.98
CA THR A 231 -10.00 16.82 11.68
C THR A 231 -8.84 16.51 10.72
N PHE A 232 -9.10 15.67 9.74
CA PHE A 232 -8.12 15.39 8.68
C PHE A 232 -7.72 16.67 7.93
N SER A 233 -8.67 17.54 7.59
CA SER A 233 -8.41 18.85 6.97
C SER A 233 -7.49 19.74 7.84
N THR A 234 -7.68 19.73 9.17
CA THR A 234 -6.80 20.47 10.08
C THR A 234 -5.38 19.93 10.03
N LEU A 235 -5.19 18.62 10.03
CA LEU A 235 -3.86 18.01 9.89
C LEU A 235 -3.19 18.42 8.57
N LEU A 236 -3.91 18.35 7.44
CA LEU A 236 -3.37 18.74 6.14
C LEU A 236 -2.88 20.20 6.12
N ARG A 237 -3.68 21.11 6.69
CA ARG A 237 -3.31 22.55 6.84
C ARG A 237 -2.06 22.71 7.70
N ARG A 238 -1.97 22.00 8.83
CA ARG A 238 -0.77 22.02 9.69
C ARG A 238 0.47 21.51 8.95
N ILE A 239 0.36 20.39 8.22
CA ILE A 239 1.49 19.85 7.44
C ILE A 239 2.01 20.90 6.46
N LEU A 240 1.13 21.54 5.69
CA LEU A 240 1.57 22.55 4.71
C LEU A 240 2.15 23.81 5.38
N ASN A 241 1.68 24.19 6.56
CA ASN A 241 2.15 25.41 7.25
C ASN A 241 3.42 25.17 8.09
N GLU A 242 3.58 23.97 8.66
CA GLU A 242 4.59 23.67 9.69
C GLU A 242 5.73 22.78 9.18
N THR A 243 5.69 22.37 7.89
CA THR A 243 6.76 21.55 7.29
C THR A 243 7.20 22.11 5.92
N PRO A 244 8.47 21.90 5.53
CA PRO A 244 8.97 22.30 4.22
C PRO A 244 8.60 21.33 3.10
N LEU A 245 7.72 20.34 3.32
CA LEU A 245 7.35 19.33 2.34
C LEU A 245 6.87 19.97 1.04
N GLU A 246 7.48 19.61 -0.09
CA GLU A 246 7.18 20.18 -1.39
C GLU A 246 5.90 19.62 -2.02
N ARG A 247 5.51 18.37 -1.71
CA ARG A 247 4.26 17.77 -2.18
C ARG A 247 3.68 16.77 -1.20
N LEU A 248 2.40 16.94 -0.92
CA LEU A 248 1.59 16.04 -0.11
C LEU A 248 0.56 15.32 -0.99
N ARG A 249 0.56 14.00 -0.95
CA ARG A 249 -0.46 13.16 -1.60
C ARG A 249 -1.26 12.42 -0.56
N VAL A 250 -2.56 12.30 -0.79
CA VAL A 250 -3.48 11.51 0.03
C VAL A 250 -3.79 10.20 -0.68
N SER A 251 -3.82 9.09 0.06
CA SER A 251 -4.28 7.80 -0.45
C SER A 251 -5.82 7.77 -0.59
N SER A 252 -6.45 6.60 -0.41
CA SER A 252 -7.91 6.47 -0.51
C SER A 252 -8.61 7.24 0.60
N ILE A 253 -9.65 8.00 0.23
CA ILE A 253 -10.52 8.74 1.15
C ILE A 253 -11.98 8.40 0.84
N GLU A 254 -12.79 8.17 1.87
CA GLU A 254 -14.21 7.88 1.69
C GLU A 254 -14.93 9.03 0.99
N PRO A 255 -15.87 8.77 0.07
CA PRO A 255 -16.53 9.81 -0.73
C PRO A 255 -17.18 10.91 0.10
N MET A 256 -17.70 10.56 1.27
CA MET A 256 -18.39 11.52 2.14
C MET A 256 -17.44 12.36 2.99
N ASP A 257 -16.19 11.93 3.16
CA ASP A 257 -15.13 12.71 3.79
C ASP A 257 -14.44 13.68 2.80
N VAL A 258 -14.71 13.55 1.49
CA VAL A 258 -14.30 14.51 0.45
C VAL A 258 -15.30 15.67 0.44
N THR A 259 -15.12 16.60 1.37
CA THR A 259 -15.97 17.80 1.52
C THR A 259 -15.61 18.88 0.49
N THR A 260 -16.50 19.86 0.29
CA THR A 260 -16.22 21.03 -0.53
C THR A 260 -14.99 21.79 -0.02
N ASP A 261 -14.90 22.04 1.29
CA ASP A 261 -13.73 22.67 1.93
C ASP A 261 -12.42 21.93 1.60
N LEU A 262 -12.46 20.60 1.61
CA LEU A 262 -11.27 19.81 1.26
C LEU A 262 -10.90 19.96 -0.22
N ILE A 263 -11.87 19.95 -1.14
CA ILE A 263 -11.64 20.13 -2.58
C ILE A 263 -11.06 21.52 -2.85
N GLU A 264 -11.65 22.56 -2.28
CA GLU A 264 -11.18 23.95 -2.38
C GLU A 264 -9.77 24.09 -1.80
N PHE A 265 -9.48 23.44 -0.67
CA PHE A 265 -8.14 23.42 -0.10
C PHE A 265 -7.11 22.78 -1.03
N PHE A 266 -7.46 21.67 -1.71
CA PHE A 266 -6.58 21.06 -2.73
C PHE A 266 -6.39 22.00 -3.92
N ALA A 267 -7.45 22.66 -4.39
CA ALA A 267 -7.38 23.57 -5.53
C ALA A 267 -6.56 24.84 -5.24
N ALA A 268 -6.58 25.31 -3.99
CA ALA A 268 -5.86 26.51 -3.58
C ALA A 268 -4.37 26.28 -3.22
N ASN A 269 -3.90 25.01 -3.21
CA ASN A 269 -2.55 24.70 -2.74
C ASN A 269 -1.78 23.81 -3.70
N ASP A 270 -0.82 24.36 -4.43
CA ASP A 270 0.04 23.65 -5.40
C ASP A 270 0.88 22.51 -4.78
N ARG A 271 1.06 22.54 -3.45
CA ARG A 271 1.73 21.47 -2.71
C ARG A 271 0.83 20.27 -2.46
N MET A 272 -0.49 20.36 -2.70
CA MET A 272 -1.39 19.21 -2.72
C MET A 272 -1.36 18.53 -4.07
N ALA A 273 -1.12 17.22 -4.09
CA ALA A 273 -1.18 16.47 -5.35
C ALA A 273 -2.62 16.38 -5.85
N PRO A 274 -2.95 16.78 -7.09
CA PRO A 274 -4.29 16.73 -7.66
C PRO A 274 -4.67 15.28 -8.01
N HIS A 275 -4.88 14.48 -6.98
CA HIS A 275 -5.19 13.06 -7.07
C HIS A 275 -6.16 12.66 -5.95
N PHE A 276 -7.31 12.13 -6.33
CA PHE A 276 -8.34 11.63 -5.42
C PHE A 276 -8.61 10.16 -5.72
N HIS A 277 -8.58 9.32 -4.72
CA HIS A 277 -9.02 7.94 -4.83
C HIS A 277 -10.20 7.75 -3.88
N MET A 278 -11.40 7.57 -4.45
CA MET A 278 -12.65 7.44 -3.69
C MET A 278 -13.29 6.07 -3.96
N PRO A 279 -13.40 5.18 -2.97
CA PRO A 279 -14.03 3.87 -3.15
C PRO A 279 -15.52 4.00 -3.51
N LEU A 280 -15.90 3.64 -4.74
CA LEU A 280 -17.29 3.65 -5.21
C LEU A 280 -18.07 2.40 -4.77
N GLN A 281 -17.43 1.25 -4.84
CA GLN A 281 -17.92 -0.10 -4.59
C GLN A 281 -18.99 -0.59 -5.59
N SER A 282 -20.06 0.16 -5.85
CA SER A 282 -21.11 -0.12 -6.83
C SER A 282 -21.79 1.17 -7.30
N GLY A 283 -22.31 1.19 -8.52
CA GLY A 283 -23.15 2.28 -9.04
C GLY A 283 -24.65 2.07 -8.79
N ALA A 284 -25.05 0.93 -8.20
CA ALA A 284 -26.44 0.60 -7.92
C ALA A 284 -26.75 0.82 -6.43
N ASP A 285 -27.66 1.74 -6.11
CA ASP A 285 -28.01 2.11 -4.72
C ASP A 285 -28.49 0.91 -3.89
N ARG A 286 -29.21 -0.04 -4.48
CA ARG A 286 -29.63 -1.26 -3.80
C ARG A 286 -28.44 -2.09 -3.34
N ILE A 287 -27.39 -2.18 -4.15
CA ILE A 287 -26.15 -2.89 -3.80
C ILE A 287 -25.34 -2.10 -2.77
N LEU A 288 -25.24 -0.77 -2.92
CA LEU A 288 -24.60 0.08 -1.90
C LEU A 288 -25.28 -0.08 -0.53
N ALA A 289 -26.61 -0.09 -0.48
CA ALA A 289 -27.36 -0.33 0.75
C ALA A 289 -27.08 -1.73 1.33
N ALA A 290 -27.06 -2.78 0.50
CA ALA A 290 -26.72 -4.13 0.92
C ALA A 290 -25.25 -4.28 1.38
N MET A 291 -24.36 -3.47 0.86
CA MET A 291 -22.97 -3.33 1.31
C MET A 291 -22.83 -2.54 2.62
N HIS A 292 -23.91 -1.98 3.16
CA HIS A 292 -23.92 -1.03 4.27
C HIS A 292 -23.07 0.23 3.99
N ARG A 293 -23.13 0.70 2.74
CA ARG A 293 -22.58 2.01 2.40
C ARG A 293 -23.62 3.09 2.75
N TRP A 294 -23.18 4.12 3.46
CA TRP A 294 -24.05 5.19 3.98
C TRP A 294 -24.22 6.37 3.01
N TYR A 295 -23.81 6.19 1.74
CA TYR A 295 -24.03 7.11 0.64
C TYR A 295 -24.77 6.40 -0.52
N ARG A 296 -25.37 7.19 -1.39
CA ARG A 296 -25.95 6.77 -2.66
C ARG A 296 -25.07 7.17 -3.83
N ALA A 297 -25.33 6.61 -5.00
CA ALA A 297 -24.62 6.92 -6.24
C ALA A 297 -24.60 8.43 -6.55
N GLU A 298 -25.72 9.13 -6.35
CA GLU A 298 -25.81 10.58 -6.55
C GLU A 298 -24.86 11.39 -5.69
N HIS A 299 -24.65 10.98 -4.42
CA HIS A 299 -23.70 11.67 -3.52
C HIS A 299 -22.27 11.50 -4.01
N TYR A 300 -21.94 10.31 -4.50
CA TYR A 300 -20.64 10.04 -5.11
C TYR A 300 -20.44 10.89 -6.38
N ALA A 301 -21.42 10.90 -7.29
CA ALA A 301 -21.35 11.66 -8.53
C ALA A 301 -21.12 13.15 -8.26
N ARG A 302 -21.85 13.73 -7.33
CA ARG A 302 -21.68 15.14 -6.92
C ARG A 302 -20.24 15.44 -6.50
N ARG A 303 -19.61 14.56 -5.71
CA ARG A 303 -18.21 14.74 -5.30
C ARG A 303 -17.24 14.64 -6.48
N ALA A 304 -17.44 13.65 -7.35
CA ALA A 304 -16.57 13.45 -8.50
C ALA A 304 -16.65 14.64 -9.49
N HIS A 305 -17.84 15.15 -9.73
CA HIS A 305 -18.04 16.33 -10.58
C HIS A 305 -17.46 17.60 -9.94
N LEU A 306 -17.65 17.80 -8.64
CA LEU A 306 -17.09 18.95 -7.92
C LEU A 306 -15.55 18.94 -7.95
N ILE A 307 -14.92 17.77 -7.80
CA ILE A 307 -13.47 17.66 -7.98
C ILE A 307 -13.07 18.07 -9.40
N ARG A 308 -13.77 17.59 -10.42
CA ARG A 308 -13.45 17.91 -11.82
C ARG A 308 -13.63 19.39 -12.13
N GLU A 309 -14.63 20.05 -11.52
CA GLU A 309 -14.90 21.47 -11.66
C GLU A 309 -13.75 22.33 -11.06
N HIS A 310 -13.33 22.03 -9.83
CA HIS A 310 -12.29 22.79 -9.14
C HIS A 310 -10.85 22.42 -9.57
N LEU A 311 -10.65 21.20 -10.02
CA LEU A 311 -9.36 20.62 -10.40
C LEU A 311 -9.48 19.87 -11.74
N PRO A 312 -9.53 20.58 -12.87
CA PRO A 312 -9.80 19.99 -14.20
C PRO A 312 -8.84 18.87 -14.60
N HIS A 313 -7.59 18.89 -14.13
CA HIS A 313 -6.54 17.91 -14.45
C HIS A 313 -6.30 16.87 -13.36
N ALA A 314 -7.14 16.83 -12.31
CA ALA A 314 -6.98 15.85 -11.24
C ALA A 314 -7.24 14.42 -11.72
N ALA A 315 -6.43 13.48 -11.24
CA ALA A 315 -6.79 12.07 -11.35
C ALA A 315 -7.86 11.70 -10.33
N ILE A 316 -8.90 11.01 -10.76
CA ILE A 316 -10.01 10.54 -9.91
C ILE A 316 -10.12 9.03 -10.08
N GLY A 317 -9.70 8.28 -9.07
CA GLY A 317 -9.75 6.83 -9.05
C GLY A 317 -10.90 6.29 -8.21
N ALA A 318 -11.35 5.08 -8.53
CA ALA A 318 -12.38 4.39 -7.76
C ALA A 318 -12.09 2.90 -7.58
N ASP A 319 -12.51 2.34 -6.42
CA ASP A 319 -12.61 0.90 -6.22
C ASP A 319 -14.03 0.43 -6.53
N VAL A 320 -14.17 -0.71 -7.21
CA VAL A 320 -15.46 -1.32 -7.55
C VAL A 320 -15.41 -2.82 -7.26
N ILE A 321 -16.47 -3.35 -6.62
CA ILE A 321 -16.62 -4.78 -6.34
C ILE A 321 -17.61 -5.38 -7.33
N ALA A 322 -17.18 -6.39 -8.10
CA ALA A 322 -18.02 -7.18 -8.99
C ALA A 322 -18.55 -8.42 -8.28
N GLY A 323 -19.85 -8.70 -8.42
CA GLY A 323 -20.44 -9.95 -7.94
C GLY A 323 -20.73 -10.00 -6.45
N PHE A 324 -21.07 -8.86 -5.83
CA PHE A 324 -21.59 -8.85 -4.46
C PHE A 324 -22.89 -9.69 -4.38
N PRO A 325 -23.14 -10.45 -3.28
CA PRO A 325 -24.36 -11.25 -3.16
C PRO A 325 -25.63 -10.44 -3.42
N GLY A 326 -26.50 -10.95 -4.30
CA GLY A 326 -27.70 -10.25 -4.75
C GLY A 326 -27.52 -9.25 -5.88
N GLU A 327 -26.29 -9.08 -6.41
CA GLU A 327 -26.06 -8.27 -7.60
C GLU A 327 -26.67 -8.96 -8.85
N THR A 328 -27.71 -8.38 -9.44
CA THR A 328 -28.32 -8.86 -10.69
C THR A 328 -27.60 -8.33 -11.92
N GLY A 329 -27.98 -8.79 -13.13
CA GLY A 329 -27.49 -8.22 -14.39
C GLY A 329 -27.86 -6.74 -14.55
N GLU A 330 -29.05 -6.34 -14.10
CA GLU A 330 -29.52 -4.96 -14.10
C GLU A 330 -28.65 -4.06 -13.20
N HIS A 331 -28.34 -4.52 -11.98
CA HIS A 331 -27.46 -3.78 -11.07
C HIS A 331 -26.06 -3.60 -11.66
N HIS A 332 -25.53 -4.62 -12.34
CA HIS A 332 -24.24 -4.53 -13.03
C HIS A 332 -24.30 -3.54 -14.19
N SER A 333 -25.35 -3.58 -15.02
CA SER A 333 -25.54 -2.63 -16.13
C SER A 333 -25.68 -1.19 -15.61
N THR A 334 -26.41 -0.98 -14.51
CA THR A 334 -26.51 0.31 -13.82
C THR A 334 -25.13 0.80 -13.37
N THR A 335 -24.32 -0.08 -12.79
CA THR A 335 -22.97 0.26 -12.35
C THR A 335 -22.07 0.65 -13.53
N LEU A 336 -22.14 -0.07 -14.66
CA LEU A 336 -21.38 0.27 -15.86
C LEU A 336 -21.80 1.63 -16.44
N ALA A 337 -23.11 1.89 -16.56
CA ALA A 337 -23.64 3.17 -17.05
C ALA A 337 -23.24 4.33 -16.12
N PHE A 338 -23.30 4.12 -14.81
CA PHE A 338 -22.91 5.11 -13.83
C PHE A 338 -21.40 5.44 -13.90
N ILE A 339 -20.54 4.43 -13.99
CA ILE A 339 -19.10 4.64 -14.19
C ILE A 339 -18.80 5.42 -15.47
N GLU A 340 -19.54 5.15 -16.55
CA GLU A 340 -19.36 5.86 -17.81
C GLU A 340 -19.70 7.36 -17.67
N SER A 341 -20.74 7.72 -16.93
CA SER A 341 -21.15 9.10 -16.71
C SER A 341 -20.23 9.92 -15.80
N LEU A 342 -19.36 9.25 -15.02
CA LEU A 342 -18.47 9.93 -14.05
C LEU A 342 -17.15 10.37 -14.68
N PRO A 343 -16.54 11.47 -14.21
CA PRO A 343 -15.23 11.95 -14.64
C PRO A 343 -14.07 11.15 -14.02
N LEU A 344 -14.21 9.82 -13.90
CA LEU A 344 -13.19 8.93 -13.39
C LEU A 344 -12.06 8.76 -14.40
N THR A 345 -10.83 8.61 -13.89
CA THR A 345 -9.64 8.42 -14.72
C THR A 345 -9.05 7.02 -14.63
N TYR A 346 -9.39 6.25 -13.59
CA TYR A 346 -8.99 4.83 -13.47
C TYR A 346 -9.88 4.09 -12.47
N LEU A 347 -9.88 2.75 -12.58
CA LEU A 347 -10.61 1.87 -11.68
C LEU A 347 -9.71 0.76 -11.12
N HIS A 348 -9.89 0.45 -9.85
CA HIS A 348 -9.46 -0.82 -9.27
C HIS A 348 -10.68 -1.73 -9.12
N VAL A 349 -10.67 -2.86 -9.82
CA VAL A 349 -11.80 -3.79 -9.86
C VAL A 349 -11.49 -5.04 -9.06
N PHE A 350 -12.27 -5.29 -8.03
CA PHE A 350 -12.20 -6.45 -7.16
C PHE A 350 -13.35 -7.41 -7.45
N SER A 351 -13.03 -8.68 -7.62
CA SER A 351 -14.06 -9.72 -7.55
C SER A 351 -14.49 -9.89 -6.10
N PHE A 352 -15.79 -9.97 -5.84
CA PHE A 352 -16.27 -10.26 -4.49
C PHE A 352 -15.60 -11.52 -3.93
N SER A 353 -15.16 -11.45 -2.71
CA SER A 353 -14.49 -12.54 -2.01
C SER A 353 -15.14 -12.74 -0.65
N LYS A 354 -15.81 -13.88 -0.48
CA LYS A 354 -16.46 -14.26 0.77
C LYS A 354 -15.42 -14.33 1.90
N ARG A 355 -15.61 -13.53 2.94
CA ARG A 355 -14.74 -13.49 4.12
C ARG A 355 -15.48 -14.02 5.32
N PRO A 356 -15.02 -15.11 5.98
CA PRO A 356 -15.63 -15.61 7.21
C PRO A 356 -15.77 -14.49 8.26
N GLY A 357 -16.89 -14.49 8.98
CA GLY A 357 -17.19 -13.49 10.01
C GLY A 357 -17.78 -12.18 9.49
N THR A 358 -17.78 -11.92 8.17
CA THR A 358 -18.44 -10.74 7.59
C THR A 358 -19.93 -11.01 7.34
N GLN A 359 -20.75 -9.95 7.40
CA GLN A 359 -22.19 -10.08 7.14
C GLN A 359 -22.47 -10.56 5.69
N ALA A 360 -21.70 -10.08 4.72
CA ALA A 360 -21.83 -10.50 3.33
C ALA A 360 -21.53 -11.99 3.11
N ALA A 361 -20.78 -12.63 4.01
CA ALA A 361 -20.53 -14.07 3.94
C ALA A 361 -21.76 -14.93 4.27
N ALA A 362 -22.75 -14.36 4.99
CA ALA A 362 -23.99 -15.03 5.34
C ALA A 362 -25.16 -14.68 4.40
N LEU A 363 -24.95 -13.76 3.44
CA LEU A 363 -26.01 -13.39 2.50
C LEU A 363 -26.32 -14.53 1.52
N ALA A 364 -27.62 -14.72 1.26
CA ALA A 364 -28.11 -15.57 0.19
C ALA A 364 -27.87 -14.93 -1.19
N ASN A 365 -28.21 -15.66 -2.25
CA ASN A 365 -28.11 -15.20 -3.64
C ASN A 365 -26.67 -14.88 -4.06
N GLU A 366 -25.74 -15.78 -3.77
CA GLU A 366 -24.36 -15.70 -4.27
C GLU A 366 -24.35 -15.65 -5.80
N VAL A 367 -23.54 -14.75 -6.34
CA VAL A 367 -23.33 -14.64 -7.80
C VAL A 367 -22.38 -15.75 -8.24
N PRO A 368 -22.71 -16.53 -9.30
CA PRO A 368 -21.82 -17.59 -9.78
C PRO A 368 -20.44 -17.05 -10.17
N ALA A 369 -19.37 -17.81 -9.86
CA ALA A 369 -17.99 -17.40 -10.08
C ALA A 369 -17.68 -16.99 -11.54
N GLY A 370 -18.27 -17.70 -12.54
CA GLY A 370 -18.15 -17.35 -13.95
C GLY A 370 -18.73 -15.97 -14.28
N VAL A 371 -19.87 -15.64 -13.65
CA VAL A 371 -20.53 -14.31 -13.79
C VAL A 371 -19.68 -13.23 -13.14
N ILE A 372 -19.16 -13.47 -11.94
CA ILE A 372 -18.24 -12.54 -11.26
C ILE A 372 -17.03 -12.23 -12.15
N LYS A 373 -16.43 -13.27 -12.73
CA LYS A 373 -15.26 -13.13 -13.61
C LYS A 373 -15.59 -12.31 -14.88
N SER A 374 -16.76 -12.53 -15.49
CA SER A 374 -17.21 -11.75 -16.65
C SER A 374 -17.43 -10.28 -16.30
N ARG A 375 -18.19 -9.99 -15.23
CA ARG A 375 -18.45 -8.64 -14.77
C ARG A 375 -17.17 -7.89 -14.41
N ALA A 376 -16.25 -8.55 -13.70
CA ALA A 376 -14.96 -7.96 -13.37
C ALA A 376 -14.13 -7.63 -14.61
N ARG A 377 -14.19 -8.46 -15.67
CA ARG A 377 -13.53 -8.18 -16.95
C ARG A 377 -14.14 -6.96 -17.64
N GLU A 378 -15.46 -6.85 -17.69
CA GLU A 378 -16.17 -5.72 -18.29
C GLU A 378 -15.86 -4.39 -17.57
N LEU A 379 -15.85 -4.41 -16.23
CA LEU A 379 -15.46 -3.24 -15.41
C LEU A 379 -14.00 -2.83 -15.66
N ARG A 380 -13.06 -3.80 -15.73
CA ARG A 380 -11.65 -3.51 -16.05
C ARG A 380 -11.49 -2.92 -17.44
N ALA A 381 -12.20 -3.44 -18.45
CA ALA A 381 -12.17 -2.88 -19.80
C ALA A 381 -12.68 -1.43 -19.82
N ARG A 382 -13.72 -1.13 -19.02
CA ARG A 382 -14.23 0.24 -18.88
C ARG A 382 -13.21 1.16 -18.18
N GLY A 383 -12.58 0.67 -17.13
CA GLY A 383 -11.52 1.39 -16.43
C GLY A 383 -10.31 1.69 -17.32
N GLU A 384 -9.90 0.71 -18.15
CA GLU A 384 -8.79 0.92 -19.09
C GLU A 384 -9.13 1.97 -20.16
N LYS A 385 -10.37 1.94 -20.70
CA LYS A 385 -10.83 2.98 -21.65
C LYS A 385 -10.74 4.38 -21.05
N LYS A 386 -11.20 4.57 -19.79
CA LYS A 386 -11.12 5.86 -19.09
C LYS A 386 -9.67 6.27 -18.82
N SER A 387 -8.84 5.31 -18.43
CA SER A 387 -7.43 5.55 -18.15
C SER A 387 -6.65 5.92 -19.42
N ALA A 388 -6.95 5.27 -20.54
CA ALA A 388 -6.37 5.62 -21.85
C ALA A 388 -6.81 7.01 -22.31
N ALA A 389 -8.10 7.36 -22.16
CA ALA A 389 -8.62 8.69 -22.48
C ALA A 389 -7.88 9.78 -21.67
N PHE A 390 -7.77 9.59 -20.35
CA PHE A 390 -7.09 10.54 -19.48
C PHE A 390 -5.60 10.70 -19.81
N ARG A 391 -4.90 9.62 -20.19
CA ARG A 391 -3.51 9.70 -20.68
C ARG A 391 -3.42 10.50 -21.98
N ASN A 392 -4.31 10.24 -22.93
CA ASN A 392 -4.32 10.94 -24.22
C ASN A 392 -4.61 12.43 -24.08
N GLU A 393 -5.47 12.83 -23.14
CA GLU A 393 -5.73 14.24 -22.81
C GLU A 393 -4.46 15.00 -22.36
N GLN A 394 -3.42 14.30 -21.93
CA GLN A 394 -2.18 14.94 -21.50
C GLN A 394 -1.23 15.27 -22.67
N ILE A 395 -1.45 14.71 -23.85
CA ILE A 395 -0.55 14.97 -25.01
C ILE A 395 -0.56 16.47 -25.34
N GLY A 396 0.63 17.06 -25.44
CA GLY A 396 0.84 18.50 -25.68
C GLY A 396 0.76 19.37 -24.41
N THR A 397 0.35 18.81 -23.25
CA THR A 397 0.30 19.56 -21.99
C THR A 397 1.65 19.57 -21.28
N GLU A 398 1.82 20.52 -20.37
CA GLU A 398 2.95 20.56 -19.46
C GLU A 398 2.58 19.97 -18.11
N LEU A 399 3.44 19.08 -17.61
CA LEU A 399 3.27 18.42 -16.32
C LEU A 399 4.50 18.66 -15.44
N ARG A 400 4.25 18.87 -14.15
CA ARG A 400 5.29 18.81 -13.12
C ARG A 400 5.46 17.36 -12.66
N VAL A 401 6.66 16.81 -12.81
CA VAL A 401 6.95 15.41 -12.50
C VAL A 401 8.09 15.30 -11.50
N LEU A 402 8.05 14.25 -10.67
CA LEU A 402 9.15 13.87 -9.80
C LEU A 402 9.85 12.64 -10.39
N THR A 403 11.17 12.75 -10.65
CA THR A 403 11.98 11.61 -11.10
C THR A 403 12.10 10.57 -9.99
N LEU A 404 12.03 9.29 -10.36
CA LEU A 404 11.96 8.18 -9.42
C LEU A 404 13.26 7.38 -9.43
N ARG A 405 13.71 6.96 -8.26
CA ARG A 405 14.79 5.99 -8.07
C ARG A 405 14.28 4.58 -8.33
N SER A 406 15.07 3.75 -8.97
CA SER A 406 14.74 2.35 -9.23
C SER A 406 15.74 1.44 -8.50
N ALA A 407 15.25 0.54 -7.65
CA ALA A 407 16.08 -0.43 -6.94
C ALA A 407 16.89 -1.37 -7.88
N LYS A 408 16.47 -1.51 -9.15
CA LYS A 408 17.22 -2.27 -10.16
C LYS A 408 18.39 -1.48 -10.75
N GLU A 409 18.30 -0.17 -10.71
CA GLU A 409 19.41 0.72 -11.14
C GLU A 409 20.48 0.80 -10.06
N ASP A 410 20.10 0.89 -8.78
CA ASP A 410 21.03 0.84 -7.65
C ASP A 410 21.87 -0.45 -7.63
N ALA A 411 21.25 -1.60 -7.84
CA ALA A 411 21.93 -2.90 -7.85
C ALA A 411 22.86 -3.10 -9.07
N ARG A 412 22.67 -2.33 -10.16
CA ARG A 412 23.57 -2.34 -11.31
C ARG A 412 24.71 -1.35 -11.16
N GLU A 413 24.46 -0.19 -10.54
CA GLU A 413 25.50 0.81 -10.24
C GLU A 413 26.52 0.29 -9.21
N GLU A 414 26.08 -0.53 -8.23
CA GLU A 414 26.99 -1.15 -7.26
C GLU A 414 27.88 -2.28 -7.87
N GLN A 415 27.51 -2.83 -9.03
CA GLN A 415 28.20 -3.97 -9.66
C GLN A 415 28.94 -3.61 -10.97
N ALA A 416 28.75 -2.42 -11.52
CA ALA A 416 29.32 -2.04 -12.80
C ALA A 416 30.57 -1.17 -12.64
N THR A 417 31.64 -1.48 -13.37
CA THR A 417 32.80 -0.61 -13.53
C THR A 417 32.44 0.60 -14.44
N ALA A 418 33.11 1.71 -14.24
CA ALA A 418 32.78 3.01 -14.88
C ALA A 418 32.65 2.98 -16.41
N ASP A 419 33.28 2.01 -17.10
CA ASP A 419 33.26 1.86 -18.56
C ASP A 419 32.12 0.99 -19.10
N GLU A 420 31.44 0.19 -18.26
CA GLU A 420 30.29 -0.65 -18.66
C GLU A 420 28.95 0.06 -18.58
N ILE A 421 28.91 1.28 -18.03
CA ILE A 421 27.68 1.97 -17.66
C ILE A 421 26.95 2.60 -18.87
N PHE A 422 27.57 2.76 -20.05
CA PHE A 422 27.04 3.60 -21.12
C PHE A 422 27.13 3.09 -22.57
N PRO A 423 26.27 2.11 -22.96
CA PRO A 423 25.88 2.07 -24.37
C PRO A 423 24.64 2.94 -24.57
N ASP A 424 24.74 3.92 -25.48
CA ASP A 424 23.66 4.76 -26.01
C ASP A 424 22.90 5.66 -25.03
N ARG A 425 23.31 6.92 -24.89
CA ARG A 425 22.60 7.98 -24.13
C ARG A 425 21.20 8.31 -24.70
N GLU A 426 20.95 8.06 -25.98
CA GLU A 426 19.70 8.43 -26.65
C GLU A 426 18.55 7.44 -26.38
N SER A 427 18.84 6.19 -26.06
CA SER A 427 17.84 5.17 -25.75
C SER A 427 17.46 5.09 -24.26
N ALA A 428 18.20 5.76 -23.38
CA ALA A 428 17.95 5.75 -21.94
C ALA A 428 16.71 6.55 -21.57
N HIS A 429 15.87 5.99 -20.67
CA HIS A 429 14.70 6.66 -20.15
C HIS A 429 14.73 6.69 -18.63
N THR A 430 14.44 7.86 -18.05
CA THR A 430 14.22 8.02 -16.60
C THR A 430 12.75 7.89 -16.28
N ARG A 431 12.42 7.13 -15.26
CA ARG A 431 11.04 7.00 -14.74
C ARG A 431 10.70 8.18 -13.86
N ALA A 432 9.51 8.74 -14.05
CA ALA A 432 8.98 9.81 -13.23
C ALA A 432 7.49 9.62 -12.96
N LEU A 433 6.96 10.39 -12.01
CA LEU A 433 5.54 10.43 -11.71
C LEU A 433 5.04 11.87 -11.72
N SER A 434 3.95 12.09 -12.45
CA SER A 434 3.31 13.39 -12.51
C SER A 434 2.54 13.73 -11.22
N SER A 435 2.24 15.00 -11.07
CA SER A 435 1.42 15.50 -9.95
C SER A 435 0.07 14.81 -9.88
N ASN A 436 -0.57 14.55 -11.03
CA ASN A 436 -1.85 13.86 -11.16
C ASN A 436 -1.73 12.33 -11.31
N TYR A 437 -0.64 11.74 -10.80
CA TYR A 437 -0.47 10.30 -10.62
C TYR A 437 -0.27 9.47 -11.91
N LEU A 438 0.18 10.07 -13.01
CA LEU A 438 0.51 9.37 -14.24
C LEU A 438 1.99 9.02 -14.29
N ARG A 439 2.29 7.79 -14.73
CA ARG A 439 3.67 7.36 -14.97
C ARG A 439 4.21 8.06 -16.21
N VAL A 440 5.44 8.53 -16.10
CA VAL A 440 6.12 9.27 -17.17
C VAL A 440 7.47 8.62 -17.44
N ARG A 441 7.81 8.42 -18.69
CA ARG A 441 9.15 8.10 -19.17
C ARG A 441 9.73 9.35 -19.82
N LEU A 442 10.81 9.84 -19.22
CA LEU A 442 11.56 10.99 -19.72
C LEU A 442 12.69 10.51 -20.61
N ARG A 443 12.89 11.11 -21.77
CA ARG A 443 14.07 10.84 -22.57
C ARG A 443 15.32 11.29 -21.82
N GLY A 444 16.39 10.50 -21.89
CA GLY A 444 17.66 10.76 -21.22
C GLY A 444 17.70 10.29 -19.76
N ARG A 445 18.86 10.50 -19.14
CA ARG A 445 19.14 10.19 -17.74
C ARG A 445 19.03 11.43 -16.89
N TRP A 446 18.18 11.35 -15.87
CA TRP A 446 17.97 12.41 -14.91
C TRP A 446 18.19 11.87 -13.51
N PRO A 447 18.87 12.64 -12.64
CA PRO A 447 19.00 12.25 -11.23
C PRO A 447 17.63 11.98 -10.61
N ALA A 448 17.57 11.00 -9.72
CA ALA A 448 16.34 10.69 -8.97
C ALA A 448 16.01 11.84 -8.00
N ASN A 449 14.72 11.90 -7.59
CA ASN A 449 14.22 12.87 -6.62
C ASN A 449 14.35 14.33 -7.07
N GLN A 450 14.20 14.59 -8.37
CA GLN A 450 14.18 15.95 -8.93
C GLN A 450 12.81 16.30 -9.51
N TRP A 451 12.38 17.54 -9.27
CA TRP A 451 11.23 18.10 -9.96
C TRP A 451 11.63 18.61 -11.33
N LEU A 452 10.87 18.23 -12.33
CA LEU A 452 11.01 18.70 -13.70
C LEU A 452 9.65 19.14 -14.24
N ASN A 453 9.63 20.22 -14.99
CA ASN A 453 8.51 20.56 -15.86
C ASN A 453 8.76 19.91 -17.22
N VAL A 454 7.80 19.15 -17.70
CA VAL A 454 7.95 18.35 -18.92
C VAL A 454 6.75 18.53 -19.82
N ARG A 455 6.98 18.51 -21.13
CA ARG A 455 5.91 18.48 -22.13
C ARG A 455 5.65 17.04 -22.56
N VAL A 456 4.41 16.60 -22.49
CA VAL A 456 4.03 15.26 -22.94
C VAL A 456 3.97 15.22 -24.46
N THR A 457 4.72 14.32 -25.07
CA THR A 457 4.83 14.18 -26.55
C THR A 457 4.02 13.00 -27.08
N ALA A 458 3.86 11.93 -26.31
CA ALA A 458 3.16 10.72 -26.73
C ALA A 458 2.65 9.89 -25.53
N VAL A 459 1.86 8.85 -25.84
CA VAL A 459 1.47 7.79 -24.91
C VAL A 459 1.92 6.46 -25.46
N GLU A 460 2.66 5.67 -24.67
CA GLU A 460 3.06 4.31 -25.00
C GLU A 460 2.64 3.34 -23.90
N GLY A 461 1.69 2.46 -24.25
CA GLY A 461 1.08 1.56 -23.27
C GLY A 461 0.40 2.34 -22.14
N ASN A 462 0.94 2.17 -20.93
CA ASN A 462 0.43 2.85 -19.74
C ASN A 462 1.29 4.04 -19.29
N ASP A 463 2.28 4.45 -20.06
CA ASP A 463 3.21 5.51 -19.72
C ASP A 463 3.06 6.70 -20.67
N LEU A 464 3.18 7.91 -20.14
CA LEU A 464 3.38 9.11 -20.92
C LEU A 464 4.84 9.18 -21.34
N ILE A 465 5.10 9.57 -22.58
CA ILE A 465 6.44 9.95 -23.06
C ILE A 465 6.52 11.47 -22.99
N ALA A 466 7.59 11.97 -22.37
CA ALA A 466 7.74 13.41 -22.20
C ALA A 466 9.19 13.84 -22.35
N GLU A 467 9.35 15.13 -22.69
CA GLU A 467 10.63 15.82 -22.81
C GLU A 467 10.63 17.03 -21.85
N PRO A 468 11.79 17.48 -21.35
CA PRO A 468 11.84 18.70 -20.55
C PRO A 468 11.20 19.87 -21.31
N ALA A 469 10.34 20.64 -20.65
CA ALA A 469 9.86 21.89 -21.19
C ALA A 469 11.05 22.85 -21.30
N GLU A 470 11.26 23.47 -22.45
CA GLU A 470 12.40 24.34 -22.70
C GLU A 470 12.47 25.48 -21.67
N SER A 471 13.41 25.37 -20.72
CA SER A 471 14.02 26.45 -19.93
C SER A 471 15.04 25.97 -18.89
N ILE A 472 15.70 24.85 -19.12
CA ILE A 472 16.88 24.51 -18.31
C ILE A 472 18.10 24.97 -19.12
N ASN A 473 18.64 26.14 -18.78
CA ASN A 473 19.96 26.53 -19.20
C ASN A 473 20.95 25.43 -18.78
N ASN A 474 21.50 24.72 -19.76
CA ASN A 474 22.51 23.66 -19.62
C ASN A 474 23.82 24.10 -18.95
N SER A 475 23.92 25.34 -18.45
CA SER A 475 25.12 25.90 -17.85
C SER A 475 25.32 25.60 -16.37
N GLU A 476 24.34 25.08 -15.68
CA GLU A 476 24.47 24.76 -14.21
C GLU A 476 24.70 23.29 -13.89
N LEU A 477 24.55 22.36 -14.84
CA LEU A 477 24.72 20.93 -14.61
C LEU A 477 26.17 20.41 -14.72
N THR A 478 27.13 21.27 -14.99
CA THR A 478 28.53 20.83 -15.25
C THR A 478 29.48 21.07 -14.06
N ILE A 479 29.05 21.60 -12.91
CA ILE A 479 29.96 22.05 -11.83
C ILE A 479 29.79 21.35 -10.49
N SER A 480 29.11 20.23 -10.37
CA SER A 480 29.13 19.53 -9.08
C SER A 480 29.58 18.06 -9.12
N ALA A 481 30.38 17.70 -10.09
CA ALA A 481 30.94 16.35 -10.23
C ALA A 481 32.38 16.19 -9.67
N PHE A 482 32.97 17.23 -9.10
CA PHE A 482 34.28 17.16 -8.44
C PHE A 482 34.35 18.19 -7.30
N ALA A 483 33.99 17.76 -6.09
CA ALA A 483 34.59 18.20 -4.83
C ALA A 483 34.26 17.19 -3.72
#